data_430e699e786d59169d7c51b02c7bc17a
#
_entry.id   430e699e786d59169d7c51b02c7bc17a
#
_cell.length_a   1.000
_cell.length_b   1.000
_cell.length_c   1.000
_cell.angle_alpha   90.00
_cell.angle_beta   90.00
_cell.angle_gamma   90.00
#
_symmetry.space_group_name_H-M   'P 1'
#
loop_
_entity.id
_entity.type
_entity.pdbx_description
1 polymer ?
#
loop_
_entity_poly.entity_id
_entity_poly.type
_entity_poly.pdbx_seq_one_letter_code
_entity_poly.pdbx_strand_id
1 'polypeptide(L)'
;MAVNFATIDKLIEEGFLMDSRFNSPAEIASLVSKSGVTKSMLSLPKMILLGLMAGAFIAFGGAASDVAMHGVADVGLARVVAGVIFPVGLMLVVFTGSELFTGNCLMIIPTLEKKIKVASMLRNLVVVYISNF
;
A
#
# COMPACT_ATOMS: atom_id res chain seq x y z
N MET A 1 13.92 28.51 -34.02
CA MET A 1 12.66 27.73 -34.13
C MET A 1 11.78 28.19 -32.97
N ALA A 2 10.82 29.06 -33.22
CA ALA A 2 9.99 29.61 -32.16
C ALA A 2 8.92 28.57 -31.77
N VAL A 3 8.89 28.18 -30.53
CA VAL A 3 7.86 27.30 -29.99
C VAL A 3 6.57 28.12 -29.89
N ASN A 4 5.53 27.67 -30.58
CA ASN A 4 4.22 28.34 -30.57
C ASN A 4 3.51 28.04 -29.25
N PHE A 5 3.23 29.06 -28.45
CA PHE A 5 2.54 28.93 -27.16
C PHE A 5 1.18 28.23 -27.28
N ALA A 6 0.44 28.48 -28.37
CA ALA A 6 -0.82 27.78 -28.62
C ALA A 6 -0.66 26.24 -28.78
N THR A 7 0.50 25.79 -29.26
CA THR A 7 0.80 24.36 -29.34
C THR A 7 1.12 23.78 -27.96
N ILE A 8 1.76 24.58 -27.09
CA ILE A 8 2.04 24.16 -25.70
C ILE A 8 0.73 24.06 -24.93
N ASP A 9 -0.16 25.06 -25.04
CA ASP A 9 -1.46 25.03 -24.37
C ASP A 9 -2.29 23.83 -24.81
N LYS A 10 -2.28 23.51 -26.10
CA LYS A 10 -2.97 22.34 -26.63
C LYS A 10 -2.38 21.01 -26.11
N LEU A 11 -1.06 20.89 -25.97
CA LEU A 11 -0.39 19.73 -25.41
C LEU A 11 -0.64 19.58 -23.90
N ILE A 12 -0.86 20.69 -23.19
CA ILE A 12 -1.26 20.70 -21.78
C ILE A 12 -2.72 20.23 -21.65
N GLU A 13 -3.63 20.73 -22.50
CA GLU A 13 -5.03 20.30 -22.53
C GLU A 13 -5.20 18.83 -22.93
N GLU A 14 -4.38 18.32 -23.84
CA GLU A 14 -4.37 16.92 -24.26
C GLU A 14 -3.72 15.99 -23.23
N GLY A 15 -3.26 16.49 -22.06
CA GLY A 15 -2.67 15.70 -20.98
C GLY A 15 -1.28 15.13 -21.29
N PHE A 16 -0.68 15.48 -22.44
CA PHE A 16 0.61 14.95 -22.88
C PHE A 16 1.77 15.41 -22.00
N LEU A 17 1.70 16.62 -21.43
CA LEU A 17 2.75 17.15 -20.53
C LEU A 17 2.43 16.99 -19.04
N MET A 18 1.21 16.59 -18.71
CA MET A 18 0.70 16.45 -17.35
C MET A 18 0.16 15.05 -17.08
N ASP A 19 0.83 14.03 -17.56
CA ASP A 19 0.78 12.75 -16.86
C ASP A 19 1.54 12.95 -15.53
N SER A 20 0.84 13.60 -14.60
CA SER A 20 1.40 13.84 -13.28
C SER A 20 1.60 12.47 -12.65
N ARG A 21 2.85 12.03 -12.53
CA ARG A 21 3.23 10.79 -11.81
C ARG A 21 2.73 10.80 -10.36
N PHE A 22 2.12 11.89 -9.94
CA PHE A 22 1.60 12.11 -8.59
C PHE A 22 0.12 12.45 -8.68
N ASN A 23 -0.68 11.63 -8.01
CA ASN A 23 -2.11 11.89 -7.86
C ASN A 23 -2.34 13.03 -6.85
N SER A 24 -3.36 13.86 -7.09
CA SER A 24 -3.84 14.82 -6.11
C SER A 24 -4.43 14.10 -4.88
N PRO A 25 -4.51 14.76 -3.71
CA PRO A 25 -5.12 14.17 -2.52
C PRO A 25 -6.54 13.63 -2.74
N ALA A 26 -7.35 14.30 -3.56
CA ALA A 26 -8.70 13.87 -3.90
C ALA A 26 -8.70 12.59 -4.76
N GLU A 27 -7.79 12.49 -5.72
CA GLU A 27 -7.60 11.29 -6.53
C GLU A 27 -7.11 10.12 -5.68
N ILE A 28 -6.16 10.35 -4.76
CA ILE A 28 -5.68 9.33 -3.82
C ILE A 28 -6.86 8.80 -2.99
N ALA A 29 -7.68 9.67 -2.42
CA ALA A 29 -8.86 9.27 -1.65
C ALA A 29 -9.82 8.42 -2.49
N SER A 30 -10.06 8.80 -3.74
CA SER A 30 -10.89 8.04 -4.68
C SER A 30 -10.31 6.66 -5.00
N LEU A 31 -9.00 6.57 -5.24
CA LEU A 31 -8.31 5.30 -5.50
C LEU A 31 -8.34 4.37 -4.29
N VAL A 32 -8.12 4.90 -3.08
CA VAL A 32 -8.20 4.15 -1.84
C VAL A 32 -9.62 3.62 -1.61
N SER A 33 -10.63 4.45 -1.86
CA SER A 33 -12.04 4.05 -1.78
C SER A 33 -12.36 2.89 -2.75
N LYS A 34 -11.93 2.99 -4.02
CA LYS A 34 -12.09 1.91 -5.02
C LYS A 34 -11.39 0.62 -4.59
N SER A 35 -10.15 0.72 -4.11
CA SER A 35 -9.40 -0.42 -3.60
C SER A 35 -10.13 -1.10 -2.43
N GLY A 36 -10.66 -0.34 -1.48
CA GLY A 36 -11.41 -0.87 -0.35
C GLY A 36 -12.68 -1.61 -0.77
N VAL A 37 -13.38 -1.13 -1.80
CA VAL A 37 -14.53 -1.87 -2.39
C VAL A 37 -14.07 -3.21 -2.96
N THR A 38 -12.99 -3.24 -3.74
CA THR A 38 -12.45 -4.48 -4.30
C THR A 38 -12.07 -5.48 -3.20
N LYS A 39 -11.39 -5.02 -2.15
CA LYS A 39 -11.00 -5.85 -0.99
C LYS A 39 -12.23 -6.44 -0.25
N SER A 40 -13.33 -5.71 -0.17
CA SER A 40 -14.57 -6.19 0.46
C SER A 40 -15.20 -7.38 -0.25
N MET A 41 -14.89 -7.57 -1.54
CA MET A 41 -15.41 -8.64 -2.41
C MET A 41 -14.50 -9.87 -2.46
N LEU A 42 -13.34 -9.85 -1.80
CA LEU A 42 -12.42 -10.99 -1.82
C LEU A 42 -13.06 -12.22 -1.18
N SER A 43 -12.84 -13.38 -1.81
CA SER A 43 -13.21 -14.67 -1.25
C SER A 43 -12.34 -15.02 -0.04
N LEU A 44 -12.87 -15.80 0.88
CA LEU A 44 -12.18 -16.17 2.11
C LEU A 44 -10.82 -16.87 1.85
N PRO A 45 -10.72 -17.87 0.95
CA PRO A 45 -9.42 -18.49 0.67
C PRO A 45 -8.38 -17.50 0.13
N LYS A 46 -8.82 -16.57 -0.73
CA LYS A 46 -7.93 -15.56 -1.29
C LYS A 46 -7.43 -14.58 -0.23
N MET A 47 -8.31 -14.16 0.70
CA MET A 47 -7.91 -13.31 1.82
C MET A 47 -6.88 -14.00 2.72
N ILE A 48 -7.10 -15.29 3.04
CA ILE A 48 -6.18 -16.07 3.87
C ILE A 48 -4.83 -16.19 3.19
N LEU A 49 -4.79 -16.60 1.92
CA LEU A 49 -3.54 -16.77 1.19
C LEU A 49 -2.75 -15.46 1.10
N LEU A 50 -3.41 -14.37 0.68
CA LEU A 50 -2.77 -13.06 0.56
C LEU A 50 -2.37 -12.50 1.92
N GLY A 51 -3.12 -12.79 2.98
CA GLY A 51 -2.77 -12.42 4.34
C GLY A 51 -1.52 -13.15 4.85
N LEU A 52 -1.43 -14.47 4.67
CA LEU A 52 -0.25 -15.26 5.01
C LEU A 52 1.00 -14.75 4.28
N MET A 53 0.87 -14.45 2.97
CA MET A 53 1.97 -13.87 2.19
C MET A 53 2.42 -12.52 2.78
N ALA A 54 1.48 -11.63 3.11
CA ALA A 54 1.82 -10.34 3.68
C ALA A 54 2.53 -10.48 5.03
N GLY A 55 2.03 -11.34 5.91
CA GLY A 55 2.67 -11.63 7.19
C GLY A 55 4.09 -12.17 7.03
N ALA A 56 4.30 -13.13 6.12
CA ALA A 56 5.61 -13.67 5.81
C ALA A 56 6.58 -12.59 5.29
N PHE A 57 6.15 -11.71 4.39
CA PHE A 57 7.00 -10.63 3.87
C PHE A 57 7.40 -9.63 4.95
N ILE A 58 6.48 -9.26 5.84
CA ILE A 58 6.81 -8.37 6.97
C ILE A 58 7.76 -9.06 7.93
N ALA A 59 7.55 -10.35 8.22
CA ALA A 59 8.44 -11.14 9.09
C ALA A 59 9.85 -11.24 8.49
N PHE A 60 9.99 -11.47 7.18
CA PHE A 60 11.29 -11.47 6.49
C PHE A 60 11.95 -10.10 6.53
N GLY A 61 11.18 -9.01 6.35
CA GLY A 61 11.70 -7.66 6.50
C GLY A 61 12.24 -7.39 7.91
N GLY A 62 11.52 -7.84 8.93
CA GLY A 62 11.96 -7.78 10.34
C GLY A 62 13.24 -8.58 10.58
N ALA A 63 13.24 -9.86 10.21
CA ALA A 63 14.40 -10.74 10.38
C ALA A 63 15.65 -10.21 9.64
N ALA A 64 15.49 -9.73 8.42
CA ALA A 64 16.58 -9.12 7.65
C ALA A 64 17.12 -7.86 8.33
N SER A 65 16.23 -7.04 8.89
CA SER A 65 16.58 -5.85 9.66
C SER A 65 17.41 -6.20 10.91
N ASP A 66 16.96 -7.21 11.68
CA ASP A 66 17.67 -7.67 12.88
C ASP A 66 19.05 -8.23 12.55
N VAL A 67 19.17 -9.04 11.50
CA VAL A 67 20.45 -9.57 11.03
C VAL A 67 21.39 -8.45 10.60
N ALA A 68 20.89 -7.48 9.86
CA ALA A 68 21.72 -6.40 9.33
C ALA A 68 22.25 -5.44 10.39
N MET A 69 21.49 -5.19 11.44
CA MET A 69 21.96 -4.35 12.56
C MET A 69 22.80 -5.11 13.59
N HIS A 70 22.83 -6.45 13.51
CA HIS A 70 23.59 -7.27 14.45
C HIS A 70 25.09 -6.98 14.33
N GLY A 71 25.75 -6.74 15.47
CA GLY A 71 27.19 -6.45 15.52
C GLY A 71 27.56 -5.00 15.16
N VAL A 72 26.62 -4.12 14.82
CA VAL A 72 26.86 -2.68 14.68
C VAL A 72 26.96 -2.05 16.07
N ALA A 73 28.16 -1.67 16.47
CA ALA A 73 28.45 -1.17 17.84
C ALA A 73 27.76 0.17 18.15
N ASP A 74 27.62 1.05 17.14
CA ASP A 74 26.92 2.32 17.29
C ASP A 74 25.42 2.10 17.17
N VAL A 75 24.68 2.39 18.25
CA VAL A 75 23.23 2.19 18.33
C VAL A 75 22.46 3.07 17.32
N GLY A 76 22.95 4.28 17.05
CA GLY A 76 22.34 5.18 16.09
C GLY A 76 22.43 4.62 14.67
N LEU A 77 23.62 4.20 14.28
CA LEU A 77 23.89 3.59 12.98
C LEU A 77 23.12 2.26 12.83
N ALA A 78 23.09 1.42 13.87
CA ALA A 78 22.32 0.18 13.87
C ALA A 78 20.84 0.42 13.53
N ARG A 79 20.22 1.44 14.14
CA ARG A 79 18.83 1.81 13.89
C ARG A 79 18.59 2.36 12.49
N VAL A 80 19.56 3.13 11.94
CA VAL A 80 19.48 3.60 10.55
C VAL A 80 19.52 2.42 9.59
N VAL A 81 20.47 1.48 9.79
CA VAL A 81 20.57 0.27 8.96
C VAL A 81 19.26 -0.54 9.01
N ALA A 82 18.74 -0.77 10.22
CA ALA A 82 17.46 -1.47 10.40
C ALA A 82 16.30 -0.75 9.66
N GLY A 83 16.21 0.57 9.80
CA GLY A 83 15.18 1.39 9.18
C GLY A 83 15.26 1.44 7.65
N VAL A 84 16.41 1.26 7.05
CA VAL A 84 16.59 1.16 5.59
C VAL A 84 16.17 -0.21 5.06
N ILE A 85 16.39 -1.28 5.83
CA ILE A 85 16.15 -2.66 5.39
C ILE A 85 14.71 -3.11 5.64
N PHE A 86 14.15 -2.79 6.80
CA PHE A 86 12.78 -3.19 7.17
C PHE A 86 11.71 -2.88 6.11
N PRO A 87 11.71 -1.71 5.45
CA PRO A 87 10.70 -1.37 4.43
C PRO A 87 10.64 -2.32 3.25
N VAL A 88 11.68 -3.12 2.98
CA VAL A 88 11.67 -4.14 1.91
C VAL A 88 10.49 -5.10 2.09
N GLY A 89 10.16 -5.47 3.33
CA GLY A 89 9.00 -6.30 3.63
C GLY A 89 7.69 -5.66 3.14
N LEU A 90 7.51 -4.37 3.40
CA LEU A 90 6.33 -3.64 2.92
C LEU A 90 6.31 -3.47 1.39
N MET A 91 7.48 -3.25 0.78
CA MET A 91 7.59 -3.19 -0.68
C MET A 91 7.12 -4.49 -1.32
N LEU A 92 7.51 -5.65 -0.78
CA LEU A 92 7.05 -6.95 -1.25
C LEU A 92 5.52 -7.10 -1.13
N VAL A 93 4.93 -6.67 -0.01
CA VAL A 93 3.47 -6.66 0.17
C VAL A 93 2.78 -5.83 -0.92
N VAL A 94 3.30 -4.64 -1.21
CA VAL A 94 2.72 -3.73 -2.22
C VAL A 94 2.87 -4.32 -3.63
N PHE A 95 4.05 -4.80 -4.01
CA PHE A 95 4.30 -5.35 -5.34
C PHE A 95 3.50 -6.62 -5.64
N THR A 96 3.25 -7.45 -4.64
CA THR A 96 2.47 -8.69 -4.80
C THR A 96 0.97 -8.48 -4.65
N GLY A 97 0.54 -7.29 -4.19
CA GLY A 97 -0.86 -7.03 -3.86
C GLY A 97 -1.37 -7.88 -2.69
N SER A 98 -0.49 -8.23 -1.77
CA SER A 98 -0.83 -9.02 -0.58
C SER A 98 -1.68 -8.22 0.40
N GLU A 99 -2.48 -8.91 1.21
CA GLU A 99 -3.44 -8.30 2.12
C GLU A 99 -2.80 -8.08 3.51
N LEU A 100 -2.51 -6.83 3.83
CA LEU A 100 -1.95 -6.44 5.11
C LEU A 100 -3.01 -5.71 5.96
N PHE A 101 -3.19 -6.12 7.21
CA PHE A 101 -4.20 -5.58 8.13
C PHE A 101 -4.15 -4.06 8.24
N THR A 102 -2.95 -3.48 8.41
CA THR A 102 -2.78 -2.03 8.54
C THR A 102 -3.23 -1.28 7.30
N GLY A 103 -2.93 -1.79 6.10
CA GLY A 103 -3.41 -1.24 4.84
C GLY A 103 -4.93 -1.39 4.67
N ASN A 104 -5.49 -2.50 5.17
CA ASN A 104 -6.94 -2.77 5.09
C ASN A 104 -7.77 -1.90 6.05
N CYS A 105 -7.16 -1.29 7.07
CA CYS A 105 -7.82 -0.27 7.89
C CYS A 105 -8.35 0.91 7.07
N LEU A 106 -7.74 1.20 5.90
CA LEU A 106 -8.24 2.23 4.97
C LEU A 106 -9.62 1.90 4.36
N MET A 107 -10.14 0.68 4.54
CA MET A 107 -11.53 0.33 4.17
C MET A 107 -12.56 1.14 4.94
N ILE A 108 -12.16 1.85 5.99
CA ILE A 108 -13.04 2.81 6.67
C ILE A 108 -13.56 3.89 5.71
N ILE A 109 -12.76 4.31 4.72
CA ILE A 109 -13.12 5.35 3.75
C ILE A 109 -14.38 4.93 2.96
N PRO A 110 -14.38 3.84 2.18
CA PRO A 110 -15.57 3.41 1.45
C PRO A 110 -16.72 2.96 2.36
N THR A 111 -16.44 2.63 3.63
CA THR A 111 -17.48 2.34 4.63
C THR A 111 -18.23 3.61 5.02
N LEU A 112 -17.51 4.70 5.30
CA LEU A 112 -18.11 6.02 5.59
C LEU A 112 -18.85 6.58 4.38
N GLU A 113 -18.35 6.34 3.16
CA GLU A 113 -19.02 6.67 1.91
C GLU A 113 -20.25 5.78 1.62
N LYS A 114 -20.57 4.82 2.49
CA LYS A 114 -21.66 3.84 2.33
C LYS A 114 -21.56 2.96 1.07
N LYS A 115 -20.36 2.84 0.49
CA LYS A 115 -20.09 1.98 -0.67
C LYS A 115 -19.96 0.51 -0.28
N ILE A 116 -19.54 0.23 0.95
CA ILE A 116 -19.46 -1.12 1.51
C ILE A 116 -20.14 -1.19 2.88
N LYS A 117 -20.57 -2.37 3.27
CA LYS A 117 -21.18 -2.63 4.59
C LYS A 117 -20.08 -2.76 5.65
N VAL A 118 -20.35 -2.24 6.86
CA VAL A 118 -19.48 -2.40 8.03
C VAL A 118 -19.13 -3.88 8.28
N ALA A 119 -20.10 -4.77 8.14
CA ALA A 119 -19.87 -6.21 8.29
C ALA A 119 -18.84 -6.77 7.30
N SER A 120 -18.82 -6.28 6.05
CA SER A 120 -17.83 -6.70 5.05
C SER A 120 -16.42 -6.19 5.40
N MET A 121 -16.31 -4.97 5.90
CA MET A 121 -15.06 -4.41 6.41
C MET A 121 -14.55 -5.24 7.60
N LEU A 122 -15.39 -5.47 8.61
CA LEU A 122 -15.00 -6.23 9.81
C LEU A 122 -14.59 -7.67 9.46
N ARG A 123 -15.34 -8.35 8.57
CA ARG A 123 -14.97 -9.67 8.07
C ARG A 123 -13.57 -9.66 7.46
N ASN A 124 -13.28 -8.70 6.57
CA ASN A 124 -11.97 -8.58 5.94
C ASN A 124 -10.87 -8.34 6.99
N LEU A 125 -11.07 -7.36 7.88
CA LEU A 125 -10.09 -7.03 8.91
C LEU A 125 -9.78 -8.21 9.83
N VAL A 126 -10.79 -8.94 10.31
CA VAL A 126 -10.59 -10.10 11.20
C VAL A 126 -9.84 -11.23 10.48
N VAL A 127 -10.26 -11.59 9.26
CA VAL A 127 -9.61 -12.66 8.50
C VAL A 127 -8.16 -12.30 8.18
N VAL A 128 -7.91 -11.09 7.69
CA VAL A 128 -6.57 -10.65 7.32
C VAL A 128 -5.67 -10.53 8.56
N TYR A 129 -6.21 -10.01 9.68
CA TYR A 129 -5.47 -9.94 10.94
C TYR A 129 -4.95 -11.32 11.37
N ILE A 130 -5.85 -12.32 11.43
CA ILE A 130 -5.48 -13.69 11.82
C ILE A 130 -4.49 -14.29 10.81
N SER A 131 -4.67 -14.00 9.52
CA SER A 131 -3.81 -14.56 8.47
C SER A 131 -2.43 -13.92 8.37
N ASN A 132 -2.23 -12.72 8.92
CA ASN A 132 -0.91 -12.06 8.97
C ASN A 132 0.02 -12.65 10.07
N PHE A 133 -0.52 -13.42 11.02
CA PHE A 133 0.22 -14.11 12.07
C PHE A 133 0.46 -15.58 11.75
#